data_35766b849aff2bc659c5bf44bb0e7992
#
_entry.id   35766b849aff2bc659c5bf44bb0e7992
#
_cell.length_a   1.000
_cell.length_b   1.000
_cell.length_c   1.000
_cell.angle_alpha   90.00
_cell.angle_beta   90.00
_cell.angle_gamma   90.00
#
_symmetry.space_group_name_H-M   'P 1'
#
loop_
_entity.id
_entity.type
_entity.pdbx_description
1 polymer ?
#
loop_
_entity_poly.entity_id
_entity_poly.type
_entity_poly.pdbx_seq_one_letter_code
_entity_poly.pdbx_strand_id
1 'polypeptide(L)'
;MGEELKVIVFALANEHYGIEVDKVRTIERMMPITRVPKTPAFIKGVINLRGVVIPVIDLRGRFGLEQTEATENSRIIIVASNDLEVGFIVDSANDVIDIDSDAIDTPPEVVGGIRAKYLRGVAKLDEQRLLIMLNLVEVLNKDEIIQLEQLEE
;
A
#
# COMPACT_ATOMS: atom_id res chain seq x y z
N MET A 1 4.59 27.75 4.02
CA MET A 1 3.34 27.09 3.62
C MET A 1 3.64 25.75 2.98
N GLY A 2 2.88 24.74 3.37
CA GLY A 2 3.05 23.41 2.82
C GLY A 2 2.46 23.28 1.43
N GLU A 3 2.87 22.24 0.73
CA GLU A 3 2.27 21.90 -0.54
C GLU A 3 0.99 21.11 -0.30
N GLU A 4 0.05 21.26 -1.20
CA GLU A 4 -1.15 20.44 -1.18
C GLU A 4 -0.87 19.11 -1.85
N LEU A 5 -1.13 18.03 -1.14
CA LEU A 5 -0.91 16.68 -1.62
C LEU A 5 -2.25 16.02 -1.95
N LYS A 6 -2.31 15.39 -3.11
CA LYS A 6 -3.46 14.53 -3.45
C LYS A 6 -3.16 13.13 -2.98
N VAL A 7 -4.08 12.58 -2.20
CA VAL A 7 -3.87 11.32 -1.49
C VAL A 7 -5.04 10.38 -1.74
N ILE A 8 -4.71 9.13 -2.09
CA ILE A 8 -5.71 8.08 -2.17
C ILE A 8 -5.87 7.49 -0.78
N VAL A 9 -7.09 7.49 -0.27
CA VAL A 9 -7.43 6.92 1.03
C VAL A 9 -7.92 5.50 0.84
N PHE A 10 -7.31 4.57 1.56
CA PHE A 10 -7.75 3.18 1.56
C PHE A 10 -7.82 2.66 2.98
N ALA A 11 -8.50 1.54 3.17
CA ALA A 11 -8.71 0.97 4.49
C ALA A 11 -7.97 -0.37 4.65
N LEU A 12 -7.43 -0.57 5.84
CA LEU A 12 -6.91 -1.85 6.30
C LEU A 12 -7.30 -2.02 7.76
N ALA A 13 -7.97 -3.13 8.09
CA ALA A 13 -8.28 -3.48 9.47
C ALA A 13 -8.91 -2.32 10.26
N ASN A 14 -9.86 -1.63 9.65
CA ASN A 14 -10.62 -0.52 10.23
C ASN A 14 -9.83 0.78 10.42
N GLU A 15 -8.61 0.84 9.92
CA GLU A 15 -7.82 2.07 9.93
C GLU A 15 -7.73 2.65 8.53
N HIS A 16 -7.52 3.97 8.44
CA HIS A 16 -7.42 4.66 7.17
C HIS A 16 -5.96 5.00 6.87
N TYR A 17 -5.56 4.69 5.63
CA TYR A 17 -4.20 4.89 5.14
C TYR A 17 -4.23 5.76 3.91
N GLY A 18 -3.13 6.43 3.63
CA GLY A 18 -3.00 7.28 2.47
C GLY A 18 -1.74 7.01 1.69
N ILE A 19 -1.85 7.09 0.37
CA ILE A 19 -0.72 7.05 -0.56
C ILE A 19 -0.87 8.23 -1.50
N GLU A 20 0.23 8.93 -1.76
CA GLU A 20 0.19 10.03 -2.73
C GLU A 20 -0.23 9.52 -4.11
N VAL A 21 -1.13 10.25 -4.76
CA VAL A 21 -1.68 9.87 -6.05
C VAL A 21 -0.60 9.66 -7.11
N ASP A 22 0.46 10.47 -7.07
CA ASP A 22 1.53 10.38 -8.07
C ASP A 22 2.34 9.08 -7.99
N LYS A 23 2.22 8.33 -6.91
CA LYS A 23 2.86 7.02 -6.77
C LYS A 23 1.99 5.89 -7.30
N VAL A 24 0.72 6.14 -7.57
CA VAL A 24 -0.25 5.11 -7.94
C VAL A 24 -0.45 5.11 -9.45
N ARG A 25 -0.33 3.94 -10.06
CA ARG A 25 -0.65 3.77 -11.48
C ARG A 25 -2.14 3.60 -11.69
N THR A 26 -2.72 2.60 -11.04
CA THR A 26 -4.14 2.29 -11.14
C THR A 26 -4.63 1.63 -9.86
N ILE A 27 -5.95 1.56 -9.72
CA ILE A 27 -6.61 0.81 -8.66
C ILE A 27 -7.50 -0.21 -9.35
N GLU A 28 -7.25 -1.49 -9.10
CA GLU A 28 -7.95 -2.58 -9.77
C GLU A 28 -8.83 -3.34 -8.80
N ARG A 29 -9.88 -3.95 -9.32
CA ARG A 29 -10.66 -4.92 -8.56
C ARG A 29 -9.82 -6.18 -8.37
N MET A 30 -10.20 -6.99 -7.39
CA MET A 30 -9.55 -8.27 -7.20
C MET A 30 -9.68 -9.10 -8.48
N MET A 31 -8.61 -9.79 -8.83
CA MET A 31 -8.53 -10.65 -9.98
C MET A 31 -7.75 -11.91 -9.59
N PRO A 32 -7.76 -12.97 -10.42
CA PRO A 32 -7.04 -14.18 -10.07
C PRO A 32 -5.56 -13.91 -9.82
N ILE A 33 -5.06 -14.44 -8.71
CA ILE A 33 -3.65 -14.32 -8.32
C ILE A 33 -3.01 -15.69 -8.48
N THR A 34 -1.93 -15.73 -9.26
CA THR A 34 -1.19 -16.97 -9.45
C THR A 34 -0.10 -17.04 -8.39
N ARG A 35 -0.14 -18.09 -7.59
CA ARG A 35 0.86 -18.30 -6.54
C ARG A 35 2.18 -18.74 -7.17
N VAL A 36 3.27 -18.10 -6.76
CA VAL A 36 4.61 -18.45 -7.24
C VAL A 36 5.32 -19.23 -6.15
N PRO A 37 5.75 -20.49 -6.42
CA PRO A 37 6.46 -21.29 -5.42
C PRO A 37 7.79 -20.65 -5.01
N LYS A 38 8.22 -20.91 -3.78
CA LYS A 38 9.51 -20.49 -3.25
C LYS A 38 9.69 -18.97 -3.18
N THR A 39 8.59 -18.23 -3.09
CA THR A 39 8.66 -16.79 -2.85
C THR A 39 8.53 -16.51 -1.35
N PRO A 40 9.02 -15.35 -0.88
CA PRO A 40 8.80 -14.95 0.51
C PRO A 40 7.33 -14.90 0.87
N ALA A 41 7.02 -15.08 2.15
CA ALA A 41 5.64 -15.15 2.63
C ALA A 41 4.86 -13.85 2.40
N PHE A 42 5.54 -12.71 2.29
CA PHE A 42 4.85 -11.43 2.07
C PHE A 42 4.30 -11.31 0.65
N ILE A 43 4.81 -12.10 -0.28
CA ILE A 43 4.33 -12.09 -1.68
C ILE A 43 3.15 -13.04 -1.79
N LYS A 44 1.97 -12.49 -2.14
CA LYS A 44 0.77 -13.28 -2.33
C LYS A 44 0.84 -14.11 -3.62
N GLY A 45 1.45 -13.53 -4.64
CA GLY A 45 1.58 -14.15 -5.95
C GLY A 45 1.78 -13.09 -7.01
N VAL A 46 1.39 -13.40 -8.23
CA VAL A 46 1.45 -12.45 -9.35
C VAL A 46 0.10 -12.37 -10.04
N ILE A 47 -0.17 -11.24 -10.67
CA ILE A 47 -1.34 -11.06 -11.50
C ILE A 47 -0.90 -10.76 -12.93
N ASN A 48 -1.79 -11.04 -13.87
CA ASN A 48 -1.59 -10.64 -15.26
C ASN A 48 -2.52 -9.46 -15.51
N LEU A 49 -1.95 -8.27 -15.57
CA LEU A 49 -2.72 -7.06 -15.83
C LEU A 49 -2.41 -6.57 -17.23
N ARG A 50 -3.32 -6.82 -18.15
CA ARG A 50 -3.19 -6.40 -19.56
C ARG A 50 -1.88 -6.90 -20.19
N GLY A 51 -1.50 -8.15 -19.89
CA GLY A 51 -0.29 -8.76 -20.44
C GLY A 51 0.97 -8.49 -19.65
N VAL A 52 0.90 -7.73 -18.58
CA VAL A 52 2.05 -7.44 -17.72
C VAL A 52 1.92 -8.24 -16.43
N VAL A 53 2.99 -8.95 -16.07
CA VAL A 53 3.03 -9.74 -14.83
C VAL A 53 3.47 -8.82 -13.70
N ILE A 54 2.61 -8.68 -12.69
CA ILE A 54 2.86 -7.76 -11.57
C ILE A 54 2.80 -8.55 -10.27
N PRO A 55 3.88 -8.50 -9.44
CA PRO A 55 3.84 -9.14 -8.13
C PRO A 55 2.85 -8.42 -7.21
N VAL A 56 2.19 -9.19 -6.35
CA VAL A 56 1.14 -8.71 -5.47
C VAL A 56 1.50 -9.02 -4.02
N ILE A 57 1.40 -8.01 -3.19
CA ILE A 57 1.70 -8.09 -1.77
C ILE A 57 0.42 -7.83 -0.98
N ASP A 58 0.15 -8.68 0.01
CA ASP A 58 -0.93 -8.44 0.96
C ASP A 58 -0.42 -7.50 2.04
N LEU A 59 -0.91 -6.27 2.06
CA LEU A 59 -0.47 -5.29 3.06
C LEU A 59 -0.79 -5.71 4.49
N ARG A 60 -1.89 -6.41 4.70
CA ARG A 60 -2.19 -6.93 6.04
C ARG A 60 -1.06 -7.82 6.53
N GLY A 61 -0.65 -8.76 5.69
CA GLY A 61 0.47 -9.65 6.02
C GLY A 61 1.78 -8.90 6.20
N ARG A 62 2.02 -7.92 5.34
CA ARG A 62 3.26 -7.13 5.42
C ARG A 62 3.38 -6.35 6.73
N PHE A 63 2.26 -5.85 7.23
CA PHE A 63 2.24 -5.07 8.47
C PHE A 63 2.02 -5.95 9.72
N GLY A 64 1.96 -7.27 9.56
CA GLY A 64 1.74 -8.17 10.69
C GLY A 64 0.32 -8.18 11.20
N LEU A 65 -0.62 -7.72 10.39
CA LEU A 65 -2.04 -7.77 10.73
C LEU A 65 -2.63 -9.13 10.35
N GLU A 66 -3.76 -9.47 10.96
CA GLU A 66 -4.44 -10.70 10.63
C GLU A 66 -4.83 -10.70 9.15
N GLN A 67 -4.47 -11.77 8.43
CA GLN A 67 -4.83 -11.92 7.03
C GLN A 67 -6.26 -12.43 6.93
N THR A 68 -7.05 -11.83 6.06
CA THR A 68 -8.43 -12.22 5.81
C THR A 68 -8.63 -12.49 4.34
N GLU A 69 -9.72 -13.18 4.01
CA GLU A 69 -10.08 -13.38 2.61
C GLU A 69 -10.54 -12.08 1.98
N ALA A 70 -10.30 -11.94 0.67
CA ALA A 70 -10.75 -10.79 -0.06
C ALA A 70 -12.28 -10.74 -0.09
N THR A 71 -12.81 -9.52 -0.07
CA THR A 71 -14.24 -9.27 -0.18
C THR A 71 -14.51 -8.54 -1.50
N GLU A 72 -15.78 -8.28 -1.79
CA GLU A 72 -16.14 -7.51 -2.98
C GLU A 72 -15.60 -6.07 -2.93
N ASN A 73 -15.26 -5.57 -1.74
CA ASN A 73 -14.71 -4.23 -1.57
C ASN A 73 -13.18 -4.20 -1.68
N SER A 74 -12.53 -5.35 -1.63
CA SER A 74 -11.06 -5.42 -1.72
C SER A 74 -10.58 -4.89 -3.06
N ARG A 75 -9.42 -4.26 -3.04
CA ARG A 75 -8.81 -3.68 -4.24
C ARG A 75 -7.32 -3.98 -4.27
N ILE A 76 -6.76 -3.89 -5.47
CA ILE A 76 -5.31 -3.98 -5.66
C ILE A 76 -4.86 -2.60 -6.14
N ILE A 77 -4.03 -1.95 -5.35
CA ILE A 77 -3.46 -0.66 -5.72
C ILE A 77 -2.13 -0.91 -6.40
N ILE A 78 -2.03 -0.56 -7.67
CA ILE A 78 -0.80 -0.74 -8.45
C ILE A 78 0.04 0.51 -8.28
N VAL A 79 1.22 0.34 -7.70
CA VAL A 79 2.16 1.44 -7.49
C VAL A 79 3.42 1.21 -8.31
N ALA A 80 4.09 2.29 -8.67
CA ALA A 80 5.34 2.24 -9.40
C ALA A 80 6.43 2.91 -8.58
N SER A 81 7.58 2.24 -8.48
CA SER A 81 8.75 2.78 -7.80
C SER A 81 9.98 2.28 -8.54
N ASN A 82 10.81 3.20 -9.07
CA ASN A 82 12.06 2.84 -9.76
C ASN A 82 11.85 1.78 -10.85
N ASP A 83 10.86 2.00 -11.71
CA ASP A 83 10.52 1.11 -12.83
C ASP A 83 9.93 -0.24 -12.40
N LEU A 84 9.74 -0.45 -11.11
CA LEU A 84 9.10 -1.65 -10.60
C LEU A 84 7.63 -1.36 -10.31
N GLU A 85 6.73 -2.18 -10.84
CA GLU A 85 5.31 -2.11 -10.52
C GLU A 85 4.97 -3.20 -9.53
N VAL A 86 4.23 -2.83 -8.49
CA VAL A 86 3.83 -3.75 -7.42
C VAL A 86 2.37 -3.48 -7.09
N GLY A 87 1.60 -4.55 -6.88
CA GLY A 87 0.22 -4.43 -6.43
C GLY A 87 0.12 -4.66 -4.93
N PHE A 88 -0.63 -3.82 -4.26
CA PHE A 88 -0.91 -3.99 -2.83
C PHE A 88 -2.39 -4.26 -2.62
N ILE A 89 -2.68 -5.38 -1.96
CA ILE A 89 -4.06 -5.74 -1.63
C ILE A 89 -4.48 -4.95 -0.40
N VAL A 90 -5.59 -4.23 -0.53
CA VAL A 90 -6.18 -3.44 0.56
C VAL A 90 -7.64 -3.82 0.74
N ASP A 91 -8.21 -3.52 1.91
CA ASP A 91 -9.59 -3.89 2.21
C ASP A 91 -10.60 -3.10 1.38
N SER A 92 -10.31 -1.84 1.13
CA SER A 92 -11.11 -1.00 0.25
C SER A 92 -10.29 0.23 -0.14
N ALA A 93 -10.63 0.83 -1.27
CA ALA A 93 -10.05 2.11 -1.68
C ALA A 93 -11.21 3.08 -1.85
N ASN A 94 -11.27 4.09 -0.99
CA ASN A 94 -12.48 4.88 -0.82
C ASN A 94 -12.49 6.20 -1.56
N ASP A 95 -11.45 7.02 -1.39
CA ASP A 95 -11.52 8.41 -1.81
C ASP A 95 -10.16 8.96 -2.24
N VAL A 96 -10.21 10.08 -2.95
CA VAL A 96 -9.04 10.92 -3.19
C VAL A 96 -9.30 12.23 -2.47
N ILE A 97 -8.38 12.63 -1.59
CA ILE A 97 -8.51 13.87 -0.82
C ILE A 97 -7.26 14.72 -0.98
N ASP A 98 -7.39 15.99 -0.65
CA ASP A 98 -6.28 16.93 -0.63
C ASP A 98 -5.84 17.15 0.81
N ILE A 99 -4.54 17.05 1.06
CA ILE A 99 -3.96 17.27 2.38
C ILE A 99 -2.82 18.26 2.26
N ASP A 100 -2.79 19.24 3.17
CA ASP A 100 -1.66 20.16 3.28
C ASP A 100 -0.49 19.40 3.92
N SER A 101 0.68 19.43 3.28
CA SER A 101 1.86 18.73 3.81
C SER A 101 2.22 19.18 5.22
N ASP A 102 1.90 20.43 5.59
CA ASP A 102 2.14 20.92 6.96
C ASP A 102 1.20 20.28 7.98
N ALA A 103 0.12 19.66 7.54
CA ALA A 103 -0.81 18.97 8.44
C ALA A 103 -0.36 17.53 8.76
N ILE A 104 0.74 17.08 8.18
CA ILE A 104 1.26 15.75 8.42
C ILE A 104 2.25 15.81 9.58
N ASP A 105 1.90 15.16 10.68
CA ASP A 105 2.74 15.13 11.87
C ASP A 105 3.68 13.93 11.85
N THR A 106 4.81 14.06 12.54
CA THR A 106 5.74 12.95 12.73
C THR A 106 5.01 11.83 13.50
N PRO A 107 5.05 10.58 13.02
CA PRO A 107 4.35 9.51 13.71
C PRO A 107 5.06 9.11 14.99
N PRO A 108 4.32 8.61 15.99
CA PRO A 108 4.95 7.94 17.11
C PRO A 108 5.64 6.66 16.61
N GLU A 109 6.44 6.03 17.46
CA GLU A 109 7.21 4.85 17.08
C GLU A 109 6.35 3.74 16.50
N VAL A 110 5.12 3.58 17.00
CA VAL A 110 4.16 2.60 16.49
C VAL A 110 2.78 3.25 16.42
N VAL A 111 2.10 3.09 15.29
CA VAL A 111 0.74 3.57 15.08
C VAL A 111 -0.11 2.40 14.59
N GLY A 112 -1.19 2.09 15.31
CA GLY A 112 -2.09 1.01 14.92
C GLY A 112 -1.40 -0.34 14.77
N GLY A 113 -0.30 -0.58 15.50
CA GLY A 113 0.49 -1.80 15.40
C GLY A 113 1.53 -1.77 14.28
N ILE A 114 1.64 -0.68 13.54
CA ILE A 114 2.55 -0.55 12.40
C ILE A 114 3.75 0.29 12.82
N ARG A 115 4.93 -0.21 12.48
CA ARG A 115 6.16 0.49 12.82
C ARG A 115 6.29 1.81 12.07
N ALA A 116 6.81 2.82 12.75
CA ALA A 116 7.01 4.15 12.19
C ALA A 116 7.86 4.15 10.91
N LYS A 117 8.72 3.16 10.72
CA LYS A 117 9.56 3.09 9.51
C LYS A 117 8.76 2.95 8.22
N TYR A 118 7.53 2.43 8.30
CA TYR A 118 6.67 2.31 7.12
C TYR A 118 5.86 3.57 6.88
N LEU A 119 5.92 4.53 7.77
CA LEU A 119 5.04 5.67 7.80
C LEU A 119 5.79 6.94 7.41
N ARG A 120 5.15 7.74 6.57
CA ARG A 120 5.62 9.09 6.28
C ARG A 120 5.17 10.05 7.37
N GLY A 121 4.00 9.82 7.92
CA GLY A 121 3.44 10.66 8.96
C GLY A 121 1.99 10.32 9.20
N VAL A 122 1.36 11.12 10.04
CA VAL A 122 -0.04 10.94 10.43
C VAL A 122 -0.74 12.29 10.28
N ALA A 123 -1.89 12.29 9.63
CA ALA A 123 -2.71 13.49 9.49
C ALA A 123 -4.10 13.22 10.07
N LYS A 124 -4.79 14.26 10.45
CA LYS A 124 -6.17 14.13 10.90
C LYS A 124 -7.07 14.08 9.68
N LEU A 125 -7.84 13.01 9.54
CA LEU A 125 -8.84 12.89 8.50
C LEU A 125 -10.10 13.66 8.90
N ASP A 126 -10.48 13.55 10.17
CA ASP A 126 -11.50 14.36 10.81
C ASP A 126 -11.24 14.33 12.32
N GLU A 127 -12.20 14.81 13.12
CA GLU A 127 -11.99 14.92 14.58
C GLU A 127 -11.75 13.58 15.27
N GLN A 128 -12.21 12.47 14.66
CA GLN A 128 -12.14 11.15 15.27
C GLN A 128 -11.22 10.17 14.55
N ARG A 129 -10.86 10.46 13.29
CA ARG A 129 -10.10 9.53 12.48
C ARG A 129 -8.76 10.09 12.07
N LEU A 130 -7.76 9.24 12.12
CA LEU A 130 -6.42 9.57 11.64
C LEU A 130 -6.19 8.94 10.29
N LEU A 131 -5.42 9.62 9.46
CA LEU A 131 -4.95 9.11 8.19
C LEU A 131 -3.47 8.80 8.33
N ILE A 132 -3.11 7.54 8.11
CA ILE A 132 -1.74 7.08 8.24
C ILE A 132 -1.10 7.12 6.86
N MET A 133 -0.18 8.07 6.65
CA MET A 133 0.50 8.23 5.36
C MET A 133 1.62 7.21 5.24
N LEU A 134 1.61 6.42 4.18
CA LEU A 134 2.62 5.39 3.95
C LEU A 134 3.83 5.92 3.21
N ASN A 135 5.00 5.43 3.61
CA ASN A 135 6.25 5.66 2.92
C ASN A 135 6.56 4.42 2.08
N LEU A 136 6.28 4.49 0.77
CA LEU A 136 6.43 3.33 -0.11
C LEU A 136 7.86 2.82 -0.18
N VAL A 137 8.85 3.70 -0.02
CA VAL A 137 10.26 3.28 -0.05
C VAL A 137 10.54 2.33 1.10
N GLU A 138 9.92 2.57 2.25
CA GLU A 138 10.16 1.78 3.46
C GLU A 138 9.27 0.56 3.59
N VAL A 139 8.22 0.46 2.77
CA VAL A 139 7.35 -0.72 2.78
C VAL A 139 8.10 -1.95 2.26
N LEU A 140 9.02 -1.74 1.33
CA LEU A 140 9.86 -2.79 0.75
C LEU A 140 11.32 -2.49 1.06
N ASN A 141 12.07 -3.48 1.55
CA ASN A 141 13.50 -3.32 1.70
C ASN A 141 14.23 -3.70 0.39
N LYS A 142 15.55 -3.45 0.34
CA LYS A 142 16.33 -3.66 -0.89
C LYS A 142 16.30 -5.11 -1.36
N ASP A 143 16.41 -6.06 -0.44
CA ASP A 143 16.41 -7.47 -0.81
C ASP A 143 15.06 -7.88 -1.37
N GLU A 144 13.99 -7.37 -0.80
CA GLU A 144 12.63 -7.63 -1.29
C GLU A 144 12.42 -7.06 -2.68
N ILE A 145 12.93 -5.87 -2.95
CA ILE A 145 12.85 -5.26 -4.27
C ILE A 145 13.56 -6.12 -5.31
N ILE A 146 14.75 -6.63 -4.98
CA ILE A 146 15.50 -7.51 -5.88
C ILE A 146 14.71 -8.77 -6.16
N GLN A 147 14.09 -9.37 -5.15
CA GLN A 147 13.28 -10.57 -5.32
C GLN A 147 12.07 -10.32 -6.22
N LEU A 148 11.43 -9.15 -6.08
CA LEU A 148 10.31 -8.76 -6.92
C LEU A 148 10.73 -8.55 -8.36
N GLU A 149 11.88 -7.92 -8.58
CA GLU A 149 12.42 -7.70 -9.93
C GLU A 149 12.65 -9.03 -10.64
N GLN A 150 13.11 -10.05 -9.93
CA GLN A 150 13.33 -11.37 -10.51
C GLN A 150 12.02 -12.03 -10.95
N LEU A 151 10.92 -11.72 -10.30
CA LEU A 151 9.62 -12.26 -10.67
C LEU A 151 9.07 -11.65 -11.98
N GLU A 152 9.53 -10.47 -12.32
CA GLU A 152 9.08 -9.77 -13.54
C GLU A 152 9.80 -10.25 -14.79
N GLU A 153 10.88 -10.97 -14.66
CA GLU A 153 11.65 -11.47 -15.80
C GLU A 153 10.99 -12.63 -16.51
#